data_c38f32b2b0fbba0b025433b01d85c6b7
#
_entry.id   c38f32b2b0fbba0b025433b01d85c6b7
#
_cell.length_a   1.000
_cell.length_b   1.000
_cell.length_c   1.000
_cell.angle_alpha   90.00
_cell.angle_beta   90.00
_cell.angle_gamma   90.00
#
_symmetry.space_group_name_H-M   'P 1'
#
loop_
_entity.id
_entity.type
_entity.pdbx_description
1 polymer ?
#
loop_
_entity_poly.entity_id
_entity_poly.type
_entity_poly.pdbx_seq_one_letter_code
_entity_poly.pdbx_strand_id
1 'polypeptide(L)'
;VPSGRALAHPRKGKIGKVLFPHRGTIWGVMGAVVFLFAHPQALLFWPGVSCILGGELLRLWASGYIKTYRGPMEEVEELVTSGPYAYLRNPLYLANGIIGCGVVLLSGILWALPLFLGSFVLLYGSIIRAEEAFLEEKFGAAYREYAASVPRFVPRLLPYPKRKGTFAPKVLWEKESTTLLTLGLVVLLFYLRGFGVLRVLDRLLGL
;
A
#
# COMPACT_ATOMS: atom_id res chain seq x y z
N VAL A 1 12.70 47.83 -5.36
CA VAL A 1 11.69 46.81 -5.01
C VAL A 1 11.24 46.11 -6.28
N PRO A 2 11.55 44.85 -6.54
CA PRO A 2 10.86 44.05 -7.54
C PRO A 2 9.88 43.10 -6.85
N SER A 3 8.60 43.27 -7.22
CA SER A 3 7.47 42.44 -6.88
C SER A 3 7.71 40.96 -7.09
N GLY A 4 7.56 40.17 -6.01
CA GLY A 4 7.56 38.72 -6.06
C GLY A 4 6.46 38.19 -6.96
N ARG A 5 6.81 37.64 -8.10
CA ARG A 5 5.92 36.76 -8.87
C ARG A 5 5.61 35.52 -8.01
N ALA A 6 4.40 35.44 -7.51
CA ALA A 6 3.84 34.21 -6.97
C ALA A 6 3.93 33.14 -8.08
N LEU A 7 4.81 32.18 -7.91
CA LEU A 7 4.91 31.02 -8.78
C LEU A 7 3.58 30.25 -8.65
N ALA A 8 2.81 30.23 -9.71
CA ALA A 8 1.56 29.48 -9.80
C ALA A 8 1.84 28.00 -9.55
N HIS A 9 1.38 27.47 -8.42
CA HIS A 9 1.45 26.06 -8.09
C HIS A 9 0.72 25.22 -9.15
N PRO A 10 1.36 24.21 -9.73
CA PRO A 10 0.69 23.35 -10.70
C PRO A 10 -0.44 22.57 -10.03
N ARG A 11 -1.59 22.51 -10.69
CA ARG A 11 -2.84 21.80 -10.32
C ARG A 11 -2.69 20.27 -10.09
N LYS A 12 -1.47 19.75 -10.00
CA LYS A 12 -1.14 18.29 -10.01
C LYS A 12 -1.48 17.50 -8.74
N GLY A 13 -1.95 18.15 -7.67
CA GLY A 13 -2.21 17.48 -6.39
C GLY A 13 -3.67 17.23 -6.02
N LYS A 14 -4.66 17.78 -6.76
CA LYS A 14 -6.07 17.70 -6.34
C LYS A 14 -6.65 16.28 -6.37
N ILE A 15 -6.33 15.49 -7.38
CA ILE A 15 -6.85 14.12 -7.54
C ILE A 15 -6.33 13.22 -6.41
N GLY A 16 -5.03 13.28 -6.10
CA GLY A 16 -4.44 12.48 -5.02
C GLY A 16 -5.05 12.79 -3.65
N LYS A 17 -5.30 14.08 -3.35
CA LYS A 17 -5.94 14.50 -2.09
C LYS A 17 -7.38 13.99 -1.95
N VAL A 18 -8.13 13.92 -3.05
CA VAL A 18 -9.50 13.39 -3.06
C VAL A 18 -9.52 11.86 -2.95
N LEU A 19 -8.61 11.17 -3.64
CA LEU A 19 -8.57 9.71 -3.66
C LEU A 19 -8.01 9.11 -2.36
N PHE A 20 -7.13 9.82 -1.66
CA PHE A 20 -6.47 9.33 -0.46
C PHE A 20 -7.43 8.83 0.63
N PRO A 21 -8.49 9.56 1.04
CA PRO A 21 -9.43 9.08 2.05
C PRO A 21 -10.25 7.87 1.60
N HIS A 22 -10.53 7.74 0.30
CA HIS A 22 -11.41 6.70 -0.24
C HIS A 22 -10.66 5.43 -0.70
N ARG A 23 -9.33 5.41 -0.64
CA ARG A 23 -8.52 4.28 -1.13
C ARG A 23 -8.91 2.93 -0.53
N GLY A 24 -9.21 2.91 0.78
CA GLY A 24 -9.62 1.68 1.47
C GLY A 24 -10.96 1.15 0.98
N THR A 25 -11.93 2.03 0.77
CA THR A 25 -13.26 1.69 0.23
C THR A 25 -13.16 1.18 -1.20
N ILE A 26 -12.35 1.82 -2.04
CA ILE A 26 -12.11 1.40 -3.43
C ILE A 26 -11.57 -0.02 -3.47
N TRP A 27 -10.52 -0.32 -2.70
CA TRP A 27 -9.94 -1.66 -2.65
C TRP A 27 -10.86 -2.68 -2.00
N GLY A 28 -11.65 -2.28 -0.99
CA GLY A 28 -12.66 -3.14 -0.37
C GLY A 28 -13.74 -3.58 -1.36
N VAL A 29 -14.29 -2.64 -2.14
CA VAL A 29 -15.29 -2.92 -3.18
C VAL A 29 -14.69 -3.80 -4.28
N MET A 30 -13.50 -3.46 -4.78
CA MET A 30 -12.82 -4.28 -5.79
C MET A 30 -12.54 -5.70 -5.28
N GLY A 31 -12.08 -5.84 -4.03
CA GLY A 31 -11.85 -7.14 -3.39
C GLY A 31 -13.14 -7.96 -3.26
N ALA A 32 -14.27 -7.32 -2.88
CA ALA A 32 -15.56 -7.98 -2.81
C ALA A 32 -16.04 -8.47 -4.18
N VAL A 33 -15.89 -7.65 -5.23
CA VAL A 33 -16.22 -8.05 -6.60
C VAL A 33 -15.34 -9.23 -7.04
N VAL A 34 -14.02 -9.15 -6.82
CA VAL A 34 -13.11 -10.25 -7.14
C VAL A 34 -13.46 -11.52 -6.37
N PHE A 35 -13.89 -11.41 -5.10
CA PHE A 35 -14.33 -12.56 -4.30
C PHE A 35 -15.60 -13.20 -4.86
N LEU A 36 -16.58 -12.41 -5.29
CA LEU A 36 -17.83 -12.93 -5.86
C LEU A 36 -17.60 -13.81 -7.10
N PHE A 37 -16.63 -13.43 -7.95
CA PHE A 37 -16.30 -14.16 -9.17
C PHE A 37 -15.08 -15.09 -9.00
N ALA A 38 -14.63 -15.33 -7.78
CA ALA A 38 -13.42 -16.11 -7.52
C ALA A 38 -13.64 -17.61 -7.79
N HIS A 39 -12.63 -18.21 -8.41
CA HIS A 39 -12.49 -19.66 -8.60
C HIS A 39 -11.14 -20.13 -7.99
N PRO A 40 -11.02 -20.16 -6.64
CA PRO A 40 -9.77 -20.48 -5.98
C PRO A 40 -9.21 -21.83 -6.41
N GLN A 41 -7.93 -21.84 -6.74
CA GLN A 41 -7.20 -23.03 -7.18
C GLN A 41 -6.14 -23.39 -6.13
N ALA A 42 -6.01 -24.68 -5.79
CA ALA A 42 -5.05 -25.15 -4.79
C ALA A 42 -3.60 -24.75 -5.12
N LEU A 43 -3.24 -24.76 -6.41
CA LEU A 43 -1.92 -24.37 -6.89
C LEU A 43 -1.59 -22.89 -6.61
N LEU A 44 -2.58 -22.01 -6.67
CA LEU A 44 -2.41 -20.56 -6.50
C LEU A 44 -2.65 -20.11 -5.07
N PHE A 45 -3.29 -20.93 -4.25
CA PHE A 45 -3.68 -20.58 -2.89
C PHE A 45 -2.46 -20.26 -2.01
N TRP A 46 -1.50 -21.19 -1.92
CA TRP A 46 -0.31 -21.00 -1.08
C TRP A 46 0.62 -19.87 -1.56
N PRO A 47 0.92 -19.73 -2.87
CA PRO A 47 1.58 -18.53 -3.37
C PRO A 47 0.84 -17.23 -3.03
N GLY A 48 -0.50 -17.21 -3.12
CA GLY A 48 -1.31 -16.06 -2.73
C GLY A 48 -1.18 -15.71 -1.24
N VAL A 49 -1.28 -16.73 -0.37
CA VAL A 49 -1.06 -16.57 1.08
C VAL A 49 0.36 -16.05 1.36
N SER A 50 1.37 -16.59 0.70
CA SER A 50 2.77 -16.17 0.88
C SER A 50 2.98 -14.70 0.48
N CYS A 51 2.35 -14.25 -0.62
CA CYS A 51 2.37 -12.84 -1.02
C CYS A 51 1.70 -11.94 0.04
N ILE A 52 0.53 -12.35 0.55
CA ILE A 52 -0.18 -11.58 1.59
C ILE A 52 0.67 -11.49 2.85
N LEU A 53 1.23 -12.60 3.32
CA LEU A 53 2.08 -12.61 4.51
C LEU A 53 3.35 -11.77 4.33
N GLY A 54 4.06 -11.93 3.20
CA GLY A 54 5.26 -11.15 2.90
C GLY A 54 4.97 -9.65 2.78
N GLY A 55 3.89 -9.31 2.11
CA GLY A 55 3.44 -7.91 2.01
C GLY A 55 3.06 -7.33 3.37
N GLU A 56 2.32 -8.08 4.21
CA GLU A 56 1.95 -7.62 5.55
C GLU A 56 3.15 -7.48 6.47
N LEU A 57 4.12 -8.38 6.43
CA LEU A 57 5.38 -8.24 7.19
C LEU A 57 6.13 -6.96 6.80
N LEU A 58 6.25 -6.68 5.49
CA LEU A 58 6.85 -5.43 5.01
C LEU A 58 6.04 -4.22 5.48
N ARG A 59 4.72 -4.31 5.48
CA ARG A 59 3.82 -3.25 5.90
C ARG A 59 3.95 -2.95 7.40
N LEU A 60 3.95 -3.99 8.24
CA LEU A 60 4.17 -3.88 9.68
C LEU A 60 5.54 -3.25 9.98
N TRP A 61 6.60 -3.71 9.27
CA TRP A 61 7.91 -3.11 9.41
C TRP A 61 7.93 -1.63 9.04
N ALA A 62 7.23 -1.24 7.97
CA ALA A 62 7.18 0.16 7.53
C ALA A 62 6.32 1.04 8.46
N SER A 63 5.13 0.56 8.84
CA SER A 63 4.20 1.33 9.67
C SER A 63 4.75 1.60 11.08
N GLY A 64 5.56 0.69 11.63
CA GLY A 64 6.19 0.87 12.93
C GLY A 64 7.17 2.04 13.00
N TYR A 65 7.66 2.56 11.87
CA TYR A 65 8.50 3.76 11.82
C TYR A 65 7.71 5.05 11.65
N ILE A 66 6.41 5.00 11.28
CA ILE A 66 5.59 6.21 11.03
C ILE A 66 4.65 6.45 12.20
N LYS A 67 5.01 7.41 13.08
CA LYS A 67 4.23 7.74 14.29
C LYS A 67 2.85 8.31 13.94
N THR A 68 2.75 9.14 12.90
CA THR A 68 1.49 9.79 12.42
C THR A 68 0.82 9.02 11.28
N TYR A 69 1.09 7.72 11.17
CA TYR A 69 0.49 6.85 10.16
C TYR A 69 -1.06 6.91 10.20
N ARG A 70 -1.67 7.15 9.04
CA ARG A 70 -3.12 7.41 8.81
C ARG A 70 -3.63 8.77 9.26
N GLY A 71 -2.77 9.64 9.81
CA GLY A 71 -3.12 11.05 10.06
C GLY A 71 -3.04 11.91 8.81
N PRO A 72 -3.48 13.17 8.90
CA PRO A 72 -3.27 14.18 7.86
C PRO A 72 -1.78 14.34 7.55
N MET A 73 -1.44 14.61 6.27
CA MET A 73 -0.04 14.83 5.86
C MET A 73 0.61 16.00 6.61
N GLU A 74 -0.18 16.96 7.03
CA GLU A 74 0.26 18.14 7.78
C GLU A 74 0.90 17.79 9.15
N GLU A 75 0.53 16.65 9.75
CA GLU A 75 1.03 16.17 11.04
C GLU A 75 2.38 15.45 10.96
N VAL A 76 2.96 15.28 9.77
CA VAL A 76 4.29 14.65 9.63
C VAL A 76 5.36 15.57 10.19
N GLU A 77 5.91 15.25 11.36
CA GLU A 77 6.91 16.08 12.06
C GLU A 77 8.35 15.76 11.64
N GLU A 78 8.62 14.53 11.21
CA GLU A 78 9.98 14.03 10.93
C GLU A 78 10.03 13.32 9.57
N LEU A 79 11.12 13.56 8.81
CA LEU A 79 11.44 12.78 7.63
C LEU A 79 12.02 11.43 8.06
N VAL A 80 11.20 10.38 8.00
CA VAL A 80 11.61 9.01 8.31
C VAL A 80 12.45 8.45 7.17
N THR A 81 13.68 8.02 7.50
CA THR A 81 14.64 7.41 6.56
C THR A 81 15.27 6.13 7.11
N SER A 82 14.72 5.59 8.21
CA SER A 82 15.14 4.35 8.88
C SER A 82 14.27 3.16 8.49
N GLY A 83 14.66 1.96 8.91
CA GLY A 83 13.95 0.73 8.62
C GLY A 83 13.83 0.49 7.11
N PRO A 84 12.65 0.09 6.59
CA PRO A 84 12.48 -0.14 5.16
C PRO A 84 12.65 1.13 4.32
N TYR A 85 12.43 2.33 4.92
CA TYR A 85 12.65 3.61 4.26
C TYR A 85 14.13 3.90 3.96
N ALA A 86 15.06 3.18 4.60
CA ALA A 86 16.47 3.26 4.22
C ALA A 86 16.78 2.55 2.89
N TYR A 87 15.89 1.71 2.41
CA TYR A 87 16.08 0.90 1.20
C TYR A 87 15.20 1.35 0.04
N LEU A 88 13.96 1.79 0.29
CA LEU A 88 13.03 2.31 -0.71
C LEU A 88 12.12 3.38 -0.08
N ARG A 89 11.71 4.38 -0.89
CA ARG A 89 10.93 5.51 -0.38
C ARG A 89 9.49 5.17 -0.04
N ASN A 90 8.91 4.17 -0.70
CA ASN A 90 7.48 3.86 -0.63
C ASN A 90 7.18 2.42 -0.19
N PRO A 91 7.72 1.93 0.96
CA PRO A 91 7.56 0.54 1.39
C PRO A 91 6.11 0.15 1.66
N LEU A 92 5.28 1.06 2.21
CA LEU A 92 3.87 0.81 2.47
C LEU A 92 3.08 0.56 1.17
N TYR A 93 3.38 1.32 0.12
CA TYR A 93 2.70 1.14 -1.17
C TYR A 93 3.18 -0.14 -1.86
N LEU A 94 4.46 -0.47 -1.78
CA LEU A 94 4.96 -1.76 -2.28
C LEU A 94 4.30 -2.93 -1.55
N ALA A 95 4.21 -2.86 -0.23
CA ALA A 95 3.53 -3.86 0.60
C ALA A 95 2.07 -4.07 0.18
N ASN A 96 1.31 -2.97 0.00
CA ASN A 96 -0.07 -3.03 -0.46
C ASN A 96 -0.19 -3.64 -1.87
N GLY A 97 0.76 -3.36 -2.77
CA GLY A 97 0.81 -3.98 -4.09
C GLY A 97 1.03 -5.49 -4.02
N ILE A 98 1.96 -5.94 -3.17
CA ILE A 98 2.23 -7.37 -2.96
C ILE A 98 1.00 -8.08 -2.35
N ILE A 99 0.35 -7.47 -1.35
CA ILE A 99 -0.89 -7.99 -0.76
C ILE A 99 -1.99 -8.12 -1.83
N GLY A 100 -2.19 -7.08 -2.64
CA GLY A 100 -3.19 -7.11 -3.70
C GLY A 100 -2.91 -8.18 -4.76
N CYS A 101 -1.65 -8.39 -5.17
CA CYS A 101 -1.26 -9.52 -6.01
C CYS A 101 -1.63 -10.86 -5.34
N GLY A 102 -1.39 -10.99 -4.03
CA GLY A 102 -1.77 -12.18 -3.26
C GLY A 102 -3.28 -12.43 -3.30
N VAL A 103 -4.10 -11.41 -3.15
CA VAL A 103 -5.57 -11.53 -3.25
C VAL A 103 -6.01 -11.96 -4.65
N VAL A 104 -5.39 -11.42 -5.70
CA VAL A 104 -5.66 -11.86 -7.07
C VAL A 104 -5.28 -13.34 -7.29
N LEU A 105 -4.15 -13.79 -6.74
CA LEU A 105 -3.76 -15.20 -6.79
C LEU A 105 -4.76 -16.09 -6.05
N LEU A 106 -5.20 -15.69 -4.84
CA LEU A 106 -6.23 -16.42 -4.09
C LEU A 106 -7.53 -16.57 -4.85
N SER A 107 -7.89 -15.55 -5.65
CA SER A 107 -9.13 -15.59 -6.43
C SER A 107 -9.11 -16.60 -7.57
N GLY A 108 -7.94 -17.03 -8.05
CA GLY A 108 -7.78 -17.85 -9.24
C GLY A 108 -8.00 -17.10 -10.57
N ILE A 109 -8.32 -15.80 -10.53
CA ILE A 109 -8.62 -14.99 -11.71
C ILE A 109 -7.34 -14.29 -12.19
N LEU A 110 -6.42 -15.04 -12.80
CA LEU A 110 -5.09 -14.52 -13.18
C LEU A 110 -5.14 -13.34 -14.17
N TRP A 111 -6.13 -13.30 -15.07
CA TRP A 111 -6.29 -12.18 -16.00
C TRP A 111 -6.63 -10.85 -15.28
N ALA A 112 -7.09 -10.90 -14.01
CA ALA A 112 -7.31 -9.70 -13.20
C ALA A 112 -5.98 -9.06 -12.73
N LEU A 113 -4.84 -9.77 -12.79
CA LEU A 113 -3.56 -9.25 -12.34
C LEU A 113 -3.11 -8.00 -13.11
N PRO A 114 -3.08 -7.97 -14.45
CA PRO A 114 -2.74 -6.75 -15.18
C PRO A 114 -3.73 -5.62 -14.93
N LEU A 115 -5.02 -5.91 -14.77
CA LEU A 115 -6.02 -4.90 -14.42
C LEU A 115 -5.77 -4.32 -13.03
N PHE A 116 -5.49 -5.17 -12.04
CA PHE A 116 -5.11 -4.75 -10.69
C PHE A 116 -3.85 -3.87 -10.72
N LEU A 117 -2.78 -4.32 -11.36
CA LEU A 117 -1.52 -3.58 -11.44
C LEU A 117 -1.70 -2.22 -12.13
N GLY A 118 -2.46 -2.16 -13.23
CA GLY A 118 -2.78 -0.91 -13.92
C GLY A 118 -3.55 0.07 -13.02
N SER A 119 -4.62 -0.40 -12.37
CA SER A 119 -5.40 0.38 -11.41
C SER A 119 -4.56 0.84 -10.22
N PHE A 120 -3.70 -0.04 -9.70
CA PHE A 120 -2.79 0.24 -8.62
C PHE A 120 -1.81 1.37 -8.98
N VAL A 121 -1.15 1.28 -10.13
CA VAL A 121 -0.19 2.30 -10.60
C VAL A 121 -0.90 3.64 -10.83
N LEU A 122 -2.08 3.66 -11.40
CA LEU A 122 -2.86 4.89 -11.64
C LEU A 122 -3.26 5.54 -10.30
N LEU A 123 -3.82 4.78 -9.37
CA LEU A 123 -4.28 5.28 -8.09
C LEU A 123 -3.10 5.74 -7.22
N TYR A 124 -2.16 4.84 -6.93
CA TYR A 124 -1.06 5.15 -6.03
C TYR A 124 0.01 6.04 -6.66
N GLY A 125 0.20 5.99 -7.97
CA GLY A 125 1.10 6.89 -8.66
C GLY A 125 0.72 8.37 -8.50
N SER A 126 -0.57 8.69 -8.38
CA SER A 126 -1.07 10.04 -8.09
C SER A 126 -0.87 10.42 -6.63
N ILE A 127 -1.14 9.49 -5.71
CA ILE A 127 -0.98 9.69 -4.26
C ILE A 127 0.49 9.88 -3.91
N ILE A 128 1.38 9.01 -4.38
CA ILE A 128 2.82 9.06 -4.13
C ILE A 128 3.43 10.37 -4.63
N ARG A 129 3.05 10.82 -5.83
CA ARG A 129 3.54 12.12 -6.35
C ARG A 129 3.10 13.30 -5.48
N ALA A 130 1.88 13.27 -4.95
CA ALA A 130 1.40 14.32 -4.06
C ALA A 130 2.13 14.28 -2.71
N GLU A 131 2.38 13.08 -2.16
CA GLU A 131 3.10 12.88 -0.92
C GLU A 131 4.58 13.29 -1.04
N GLU A 132 5.26 12.87 -2.11
CA GLU A 132 6.65 13.27 -2.36
C GLU A 132 6.78 14.79 -2.54
N ALA A 133 5.85 15.45 -3.23
CA ALA A 133 5.84 16.90 -3.39
C ALA A 133 5.65 17.63 -2.05
N PHE A 134 4.75 17.11 -1.19
CA PHE A 134 4.55 17.64 0.16
C PHE A 134 5.81 17.47 1.03
N LEU A 135 6.44 16.28 0.99
CA LEU A 135 7.68 16.03 1.75
C LEU A 135 8.83 16.92 1.26
N GLU A 136 8.92 17.16 -0.05
CA GLU A 136 9.92 18.06 -0.61
C GLU A 136 9.68 19.52 -0.20
N GLU A 137 8.43 19.98 -0.19
CA GLU A 137 8.06 21.31 0.28
C GLU A 137 8.41 21.49 1.76
N LYS A 138 8.10 20.47 2.60
CA LYS A 138 8.28 20.53 4.05
C LYS A 138 9.74 20.39 4.49
N PHE A 139 10.47 19.45 3.91
CA PHE A 139 11.83 19.10 4.34
C PHE A 139 12.94 19.60 3.40
N GLY A 140 12.61 20.19 2.27
CA GLY A 140 13.52 20.88 1.36
C GLY A 140 14.73 20.05 0.92
N ALA A 141 15.93 20.55 1.21
CA ALA A 141 17.19 19.94 0.82
C ALA A 141 17.37 18.52 1.41
N ALA A 142 16.92 18.29 2.62
CA ALA A 142 17.03 16.98 3.28
C ALA A 142 16.21 15.90 2.53
N TYR A 143 15.01 16.25 2.05
CA TYR A 143 14.22 15.32 1.23
C TYR A 143 14.85 15.09 -0.13
N ARG A 144 15.36 16.14 -0.82
CA ARG A 144 16.03 16.00 -2.12
C ARG A 144 17.25 15.10 -2.06
N GLU A 145 18.09 15.24 -1.03
CA GLU A 145 19.25 14.37 -0.81
C GLU A 145 18.83 12.91 -0.61
N TYR A 146 17.82 12.69 0.22
CA TYR A 146 17.24 11.35 0.46
C TYR A 146 16.66 10.76 -0.83
N ALA A 147 15.87 11.54 -1.57
CA ALA A 147 15.22 11.11 -2.81
C ALA A 147 16.19 10.79 -3.95
N ALA A 148 17.36 11.49 -3.98
CA ALA A 148 18.43 11.19 -4.92
C ALA A 148 19.16 9.88 -4.61
N SER A 149 19.17 9.46 -3.33
CA SER A 149 19.90 8.28 -2.86
C SER A 149 19.05 7.02 -2.75
N VAL A 150 17.74 7.16 -2.50
CA VAL A 150 16.83 6.05 -2.21
C VAL A 150 15.76 5.96 -3.31
N PRO A 151 15.64 4.83 -4.02
CA PRO A 151 14.66 4.65 -5.10
C PRO A 151 13.22 4.54 -4.57
N ARG A 152 12.23 4.71 -5.49
CA ARG A 152 10.80 4.68 -5.13
C ARG A 152 10.31 3.31 -4.68
N PHE A 153 10.63 2.25 -5.44
CA PHE A 153 10.05 0.91 -5.29
C PHE A 153 11.07 -0.22 -5.33
N VAL A 154 12.14 -0.10 -6.09
CA VAL A 154 13.18 -1.14 -6.16
C VAL A 154 14.12 -0.96 -4.97
N PRO A 155 14.19 -1.92 -4.02
CA PRO A 155 15.06 -1.76 -2.86
C PRO A 155 16.52 -1.69 -3.27
N ARG A 156 17.26 -0.75 -2.69
CA ARG A 156 18.72 -0.73 -2.80
C ARG A 156 19.33 -1.80 -1.87
N LEU A 157 20.51 -2.28 -2.20
CA LEU A 157 21.19 -3.32 -1.42
C LEU A 157 21.73 -2.79 -0.08
N LEU A 158 22.25 -1.57 -0.05
CA LEU A 158 22.79 -0.95 1.16
C LEU A 158 21.82 0.09 1.71
N PRO A 159 21.64 0.20 3.03
CA PRO A 159 20.75 1.18 3.62
C PRO A 159 21.27 2.61 3.43
N TYR A 160 20.35 3.58 3.41
CA TYR A 160 20.69 5.01 3.41
C TYR A 160 21.47 5.36 4.68
N PRO A 161 22.63 6.04 4.59
CA PRO A 161 23.52 6.25 5.74
C PRO A 161 22.95 7.23 6.77
N LYS A 162 22.23 8.27 6.35
CA LYS A 162 21.64 9.29 7.23
C LYS A 162 20.25 8.87 7.71
N ARG A 163 20.20 7.80 8.52
CA ARG A 163 18.95 7.21 9.01
C ARG A 163 18.34 8.04 10.15
N LYS A 164 17.05 8.35 10.03
CA LYS A 164 16.23 9.03 11.05
C LYS A 164 14.93 8.28 11.27
N GLY A 165 14.37 8.40 12.47
CA GLY A 165 13.17 7.71 12.90
C GLY A 165 13.47 6.44 13.68
N THR A 166 12.59 6.15 14.65
CA THR A 166 12.67 5.02 15.57
C THR A 166 11.46 4.12 15.42
N PHE A 167 11.67 2.82 15.53
CA PHE A 167 10.58 1.85 15.48
C PHE A 167 9.72 1.94 16.76
N ALA A 168 8.42 2.08 16.60
CA ALA A 168 7.45 2.19 17.69
C ALA A 168 6.45 1.01 17.61
N PRO A 169 6.67 -0.10 18.35
CA PRO A 169 5.82 -1.30 18.26
C PRO A 169 4.37 -1.04 18.70
N LYS A 170 4.14 -0.06 19.56
CA LYS A 170 2.79 0.35 19.98
C LYS A 170 1.89 0.75 18.81
N VAL A 171 2.47 1.39 17.79
CA VAL A 171 1.77 1.80 16.56
C VAL A 171 1.17 0.60 15.82
N LEU A 172 1.83 -0.56 15.86
CA LEU A 172 1.35 -1.78 15.19
C LEU A 172 0.04 -2.25 15.80
N TRP A 173 -0.04 -2.31 17.13
CA TRP A 173 -1.24 -2.76 17.81
C TRP A 173 -2.40 -1.78 17.61
N GLU A 174 -2.16 -0.49 17.76
CA GLU A 174 -3.19 0.54 17.68
C GLU A 174 -3.75 0.74 16.25
N LYS A 175 -2.90 0.55 15.22
CA LYS A 175 -3.25 0.95 13.84
C LYS A 175 -3.35 -0.21 12.84
N GLU A 176 -2.74 -1.35 13.13
CA GLU A 176 -2.67 -2.48 12.19
C GLU A 176 -3.53 -3.69 12.59
N SER A 177 -4.02 -3.76 13.84
CA SER A 177 -4.87 -4.86 14.31
C SER A 177 -6.09 -5.11 13.40
N THR A 178 -6.78 -4.05 13.00
CA THR A 178 -7.93 -4.15 12.08
C THR A 178 -7.52 -4.70 10.71
N THR A 179 -6.34 -4.32 10.20
CA THR A 179 -5.86 -4.83 8.91
C THR A 179 -5.48 -6.30 8.99
N LEU A 180 -4.80 -6.70 10.05
CA LEU A 180 -4.47 -8.12 10.31
C LEU A 180 -5.74 -8.98 10.37
N LEU A 181 -6.74 -8.54 11.11
CA LEU A 181 -8.04 -9.22 11.18
C LEU A 181 -8.73 -9.29 9.80
N THR A 182 -8.72 -8.19 9.05
CA THR A 182 -9.32 -8.14 7.71
C THR A 182 -8.61 -9.09 6.75
N LEU A 183 -7.27 -9.10 6.73
CA LEU A 183 -6.50 -10.00 5.87
C LEU A 183 -6.68 -11.47 6.27
N GLY A 184 -6.73 -11.77 7.58
CA GLY A 184 -7.04 -13.11 8.09
C GLY A 184 -8.43 -13.58 7.63
N LEU A 185 -9.44 -12.69 7.71
CA LEU A 185 -10.78 -12.98 7.22
C LEU A 185 -10.80 -13.19 5.69
N VAL A 186 -10.09 -12.37 4.92
CA VAL A 186 -9.98 -12.52 3.46
C VAL A 186 -9.40 -13.89 3.11
N VAL A 187 -8.28 -14.28 3.72
CA VAL A 187 -7.67 -15.60 3.48
C VAL A 187 -8.62 -16.72 3.86
N LEU A 188 -9.31 -16.62 5.00
CA LEU A 188 -10.30 -17.60 5.45
C LEU A 188 -11.46 -17.73 4.46
N LEU A 189 -12.01 -16.63 3.98
CA LEU A 189 -13.13 -16.64 3.02
C LEU A 189 -12.74 -17.31 1.70
N PHE A 190 -11.55 -17.01 1.15
CA PHE A 190 -11.05 -17.68 -0.04
C PHE A 190 -10.76 -19.18 0.21
N TYR A 191 -10.26 -19.52 1.39
CA TYR A 191 -10.08 -20.92 1.79
C TYR A 191 -11.42 -21.68 1.80
N LEU A 192 -12.42 -21.14 2.50
CA LEU A 192 -13.75 -21.74 2.58
C LEU A 192 -14.42 -21.89 1.21
N ARG A 193 -14.23 -20.91 0.31
CA ARG A 193 -14.72 -20.98 -1.07
C ARG A 193 -13.95 -22.02 -1.91
N GLY A 194 -12.64 -22.06 -1.83
CA GLY A 194 -11.80 -22.95 -2.60
C GLY A 194 -11.93 -24.43 -2.23
N PHE A 195 -12.15 -24.70 -0.95
CA PHE A 195 -12.30 -26.07 -0.42
C PHE A 195 -13.77 -26.53 -0.30
N GLY A 196 -14.68 -25.84 -0.98
CA GLY A 196 -16.05 -26.32 -1.21
C GLY A 196 -17.06 -26.08 -0.09
N VAL A 197 -16.67 -25.42 1.01
CA VAL A 197 -17.60 -25.10 2.12
C VAL A 197 -18.65 -24.06 1.68
N LEU A 198 -18.30 -23.15 0.75
CA LEU A 198 -19.19 -22.13 0.20
C LEU A 198 -19.74 -22.46 -1.20
N ARG A 199 -19.76 -23.73 -1.61
CA ARG A 199 -20.35 -24.18 -2.90
C ARG A 199 -21.81 -23.75 -3.11
N VAL A 200 -22.52 -23.49 -2.02
CA VAL A 200 -23.89 -22.93 -2.08
C VAL A 200 -23.88 -21.58 -2.80
N LEU A 201 -22.85 -20.76 -2.59
CA LEU A 201 -22.73 -19.47 -3.25
C LEU A 201 -22.54 -19.61 -4.77
N ASP A 202 -21.73 -20.58 -5.20
CA ASP A 202 -21.49 -20.87 -6.62
C ASP A 202 -22.80 -21.30 -7.32
N ARG A 203 -23.62 -22.12 -6.65
CA ARG A 203 -24.95 -22.52 -7.17
C ARG A 203 -25.93 -21.36 -7.27
N LEU A 204 -25.92 -20.44 -6.29
CA LEU A 204 -26.81 -19.26 -6.29
C LEU A 204 -26.41 -18.24 -7.34
N LEU A 205 -25.12 -18.13 -7.68
CA LEU A 205 -24.58 -17.21 -8.68
C LEU A 205 -24.52 -17.81 -10.08
N GLY A 206 -24.87 -19.11 -10.25
CA GLY A 206 -24.78 -19.81 -11.52
C GLY A 206 -23.34 -19.99 -12.05
N LEU A 207 -22.36 -20.05 -11.15
CA LEU A 207 -20.93 -20.15 -11.41
C LEU A 207 -20.43 -21.60 -11.28
#